data_b79ed1a15d94146125fc7696ea8c8b84
#
_entry.id   b79ed1a15d94146125fc7696ea8c8b84
#
_cell.length_a   1.000
_cell.length_b   1.000
_cell.length_c   1.000
_cell.angle_alpha   90.00
_cell.angle_beta   90.00
_cell.angle_gamma   90.00
#
_symmetry.space_group_name_H-M   'P 1'
#
loop_
_entity.id
_entity.type
_entity.pdbx_description
1 polymer ?
#
loop_
_entity_poly.entity_id
_entity_poly.type
_entity_poly.pdbx_seq_one_letter_code
_entity_poly.pdbx_strand_id
1 'polypeptide(L)'
;MNKNIFRPFFNENTDVLNFIRYNTIGKNKKEYFDYTASGLAFRQIENRIHDVLETYANTHSKEASNADKTTNYYEKARQNLSSNLGLNDDFVILPSGCGTTAAIKHFQELLGLYIPPATKKRFSFKIDKKTAPLVIVGPYEHHSNEVSFREALCEVQRINLDKQGLVDLNHLKEVLEKNKHREIIASFTIASNVTGIITPYEELSKILRTYNAIVCFDAAASSPYMNIPSHLYDAMFMSPHKLLGGPASC
;
A
#
# COMPACT_ATOMS: atom_id res chain seq x y z
N MET A 1 -2.76 35.72 -3.46
CA MET A 1 -3.94 34.90 -3.77
C MET A 1 -3.72 33.47 -3.24
N ASN A 2 -4.63 32.97 -2.40
CA ASN A 2 -4.53 31.58 -1.94
C ASN A 2 -4.79 30.64 -3.14
N LYS A 3 -3.74 30.10 -3.74
CA LYS A 3 -3.89 29.08 -4.81
C LYS A 3 -4.49 27.80 -4.19
N ASN A 4 -5.65 27.37 -4.68
CA ASN A 4 -6.22 26.09 -4.23
C ASN A 4 -5.43 24.94 -4.85
N ILE A 5 -4.44 24.40 -4.10
CA ILE A 5 -3.58 23.31 -4.55
C ILE A 5 -4.32 21.97 -4.71
N PHE A 6 -5.53 21.83 -4.16
CA PHE A 6 -6.36 20.62 -4.26
C PHE A 6 -7.43 20.69 -5.34
N ARG A 7 -7.46 21.77 -6.18
CA ARG A 7 -8.43 21.84 -7.27
C ARG A 7 -8.28 20.64 -8.24
N PRO A 8 -9.37 20.09 -8.78
CA PRO A 8 -9.30 19.04 -9.80
C PRO A 8 -8.45 19.47 -11.00
N PHE A 9 -7.78 18.53 -11.65
CA PHE A 9 -7.05 18.76 -12.91
C PHE A 9 -7.97 18.74 -14.12
N PHE A 10 -9.10 18.00 -14.02
CA PHE A 10 -10.02 17.76 -15.12
C PHE A 10 -11.36 18.44 -14.83
N ASN A 11 -12.05 18.81 -15.89
CA ASN A 11 -13.45 19.19 -15.92
C ASN A 11 -14.14 18.43 -17.06
N GLU A 12 -15.44 18.61 -17.21
CA GLU A 12 -16.26 17.89 -18.20
C GLU A 12 -15.79 18.07 -19.65
N ASN A 13 -15.10 19.18 -19.96
CA ASN A 13 -14.61 19.52 -21.29
C ASN A 13 -13.15 19.13 -21.51
N THR A 14 -12.50 18.48 -20.55
CA THR A 14 -11.08 18.14 -20.65
C THR A 14 -10.89 16.91 -21.52
N ASP A 15 -10.12 17.03 -22.60
CA ASP A 15 -9.55 15.86 -23.30
C ASP A 15 -8.48 15.23 -22.40
N VAL A 16 -8.93 14.28 -21.57
CA VAL A 16 -8.12 13.65 -20.53
C VAL A 16 -6.87 12.99 -21.07
N LEU A 17 -6.96 12.29 -22.21
CA LEU A 17 -5.82 11.58 -22.77
C LEU A 17 -4.73 12.54 -23.27
N ASN A 18 -5.11 13.55 -24.01
CA ASN A 18 -4.16 14.54 -24.50
C ASN A 18 -3.61 15.40 -23.35
N PHE A 19 -4.42 15.73 -22.34
CA PHE A 19 -3.97 16.41 -21.15
C PHE A 19 -2.90 15.60 -20.40
N ILE A 20 -3.15 14.29 -20.18
CA ILE A 20 -2.19 13.39 -19.54
C ILE A 20 -0.91 13.31 -20.36
N ARG A 21 -1.02 13.06 -21.66
CA ARG A 21 0.14 12.97 -22.56
C ARG A 21 0.99 14.22 -22.55
N TYR A 22 0.39 15.38 -22.59
CA TYR A 22 1.11 16.68 -22.60
C TYR A 22 1.82 16.97 -21.28
N ASN A 23 1.21 16.60 -20.17
CA ASN A 23 1.73 16.91 -18.83
C ASN A 23 2.65 15.83 -18.24
N THR A 24 2.75 14.65 -18.84
CA THR A 24 3.70 13.61 -18.41
C THR A 24 5.13 14.02 -18.74
N ILE A 25 6.01 14.03 -17.73
CA ILE A 25 7.43 14.37 -17.85
C ILE A 25 8.25 13.09 -18.03
N GLY A 26 9.41 13.19 -18.67
CA GLY A 26 10.33 12.05 -18.89
C GLY A 26 10.10 11.29 -20.20
N LYS A 27 9.21 11.79 -21.03
CA LYS A 27 8.78 11.15 -22.28
C LYS A 27 9.69 11.40 -23.48
N ASN A 28 10.96 11.57 -23.30
CA ASN A 28 11.97 11.94 -24.33
C ASN A 28 11.90 11.12 -25.63
N LYS A 29 10.77 11.19 -26.37
CA LYS A 29 10.51 10.49 -27.65
C LYS A 29 10.62 8.96 -27.59
N LYS A 30 10.69 8.37 -26.39
CA LYS A 30 10.72 6.92 -26.17
C LYS A 30 9.44 6.48 -25.48
N GLU A 31 8.96 5.30 -25.80
CA GLU A 31 7.87 4.66 -25.08
C GLU A 31 8.36 4.20 -23.69
N TYR A 32 7.55 4.43 -22.67
CA TYR A 32 7.82 3.97 -21.30
C TYR A 32 6.79 2.92 -20.90
N PHE A 33 7.23 1.71 -20.64
CA PHE A 33 6.38 0.56 -20.31
C PHE A 33 6.57 0.06 -18.87
N ASP A 34 7.44 0.69 -18.07
CA ASP A 34 7.79 0.20 -16.73
C ASP A 34 7.04 0.92 -15.62
N TYR A 35 5.76 1.20 -15.83
CA TYR A 35 4.89 1.83 -14.81
C TYR A 35 4.72 0.97 -13.55
N THR A 36 4.90 -0.35 -13.67
CA THR A 36 4.86 -1.27 -12.52
C THR A 36 6.03 -1.03 -11.56
N ALA A 37 7.15 -0.57 -12.05
CA ALA A 37 8.31 -0.21 -11.23
C ALA A 37 8.18 1.19 -10.65
N SER A 38 7.79 2.19 -11.47
CA SER A 38 7.58 3.58 -11.04
C SER A 38 6.65 4.31 -12.00
N GLY A 39 5.79 5.18 -11.47
CA GLY A 39 5.09 6.17 -12.29
C GLY A 39 6.05 7.21 -12.86
N LEU A 40 5.58 7.99 -13.84
CA LEU A 40 6.31 9.15 -14.35
C LEU A 40 5.86 10.43 -13.62
N ALA A 41 6.74 11.43 -13.57
CA ALA A 41 6.41 12.73 -13.03
C ALA A 41 5.34 13.43 -13.88
N PHE A 42 4.52 14.26 -13.25
CA PHE A 42 3.40 14.95 -13.88
C PHE A 42 3.49 16.45 -13.63
N ARG A 43 3.64 17.23 -14.69
CA ARG A 43 3.93 18.66 -14.63
C ARG A 43 2.99 19.44 -13.70
N GLN A 44 1.71 19.13 -13.73
CA GLN A 44 0.75 19.83 -12.89
C GLN A 44 0.93 19.54 -11.39
N ILE A 45 1.40 18.34 -11.02
CA ILE A 45 1.74 17.98 -9.64
C ILE A 45 3.02 18.69 -9.23
N GLU A 46 4.07 18.64 -10.06
CA GLU A 46 5.34 19.31 -9.78
C GLU A 46 5.13 20.82 -9.56
N ASN A 47 4.33 21.46 -10.40
CA ASN A 47 4.00 22.88 -10.23
C ASN A 47 3.30 23.16 -8.89
N ARG A 48 2.38 22.28 -8.46
CA ARG A 48 1.70 22.44 -7.17
C ARG A 48 2.64 22.22 -5.99
N ILE A 49 3.56 21.27 -6.09
CA ILE A 49 4.60 21.07 -5.08
C ILE A 49 5.45 22.33 -4.98
N HIS A 50 5.84 22.93 -6.12
CA HIS A 50 6.58 24.17 -6.13
C HIS A 50 5.81 25.33 -5.46
N ASP A 51 4.50 25.46 -5.73
CA ASP A 51 3.63 26.43 -5.06
C ASP A 51 3.57 26.24 -3.54
N VAL A 52 3.63 24.97 -3.06
CA VAL A 52 3.67 24.66 -1.62
C VAL A 52 5.00 25.07 -1.00
N LEU A 53 6.11 24.85 -1.71
CA LEU A 53 7.46 25.19 -1.22
C LEU A 53 7.64 26.69 -0.97
N GLU A 54 6.92 27.57 -1.67
CA GLU A 54 6.96 29.02 -1.43
C GLU A 54 6.60 29.42 0.03
N THR A 55 5.80 28.60 0.70
CA THR A 55 5.32 28.83 2.08
C THR A 55 5.58 27.66 3.00
N TYR A 56 6.47 26.73 2.61
CA TYR A 56 6.78 25.54 3.39
C TYR A 56 7.39 25.91 4.74
N ALA A 57 6.91 25.24 5.79
CA ALA A 57 7.51 25.19 7.11
C ALA A 57 7.22 23.81 7.72
N ASN A 58 7.71 23.53 8.93
CA ASN A 58 7.42 22.26 9.58
C ASN A 58 5.91 22.10 9.83
N THR A 59 5.46 20.86 9.95
CA THR A 59 4.11 20.53 10.42
C THR A 59 4.05 20.55 11.95
N HIS A 60 2.82 20.42 12.50
CA HIS A 60 2.56 20.33 13.96
C HIS A 60 2.87 21.59 14.77
N SER A 61 2.99 22.75 14.12
CA SER A 61 3.07 24.05 14.78
C SER A 61 1.94 24.96 14.28
N LYS A 62 1.28 25.65 15.22
CA LYS A 62 0.23 26.64 14.93
C LYS A 62 0.68 28.06 15.19
N GLU A 63 1.86 28.26 15.78
CA GLU A 63 2.37 29.56 16.20
C GLU A 63 2.87 30.41 15.03
N ALA A 64 3.46 29.76 14.03
CA ALA A 64 3.92 30.43 12.83
C ALA A 64 2.94 30.22 11.67
N SER A 65 2.57 31.30 10.97
CA SER A 65 1.58 31.26 9.89
C SER A 65 1.89 30.26 8.76
N ASN A 66 3.16 30.09 8.40
CA ASN A 66 3.58 29.11 7.38
C ASN A 66 3.52 27.68 7.91
N ALA A 67 3.82 27.46 9.19
CA ALA A 67 3.72 26.13 9.79
C ALA A 67 2.25 25.69 9.92
N ASP A 68 1.36 26.59 10.33
CA ASP A 68 -0.09 26.34 10.34
C ASP A 68 -0.59 26.00 8.92
N LYS A 69 -0.18 26.77 7.91
CA LYS A 69 -0.55 26.52 6.52
C LYS A 69 -0.05 25.15 6.02
N THR A 70 1.18 24.78 6.33
CA THR A 70 1.74 23.46 5.96
C THR A 70 1.01 22.34 6.67
N THR A 71 0.68 22.50 7.95
CA THR A 71 -0.14 21.56 8.72
C THR A 71 -1.51 21.36 8.08
N ASN A 72 -2.18 22.47 7.70
CA ASN A 72 -3.48 22.42 7.04
C ASN A 72 -3.42 21.72 5.67
N TYR A 73 -2.34 21.90 4.90
CA TYR A 73 -2.13 21.14 3.66
C TYR A 73 -1.99 19.63 3.92
N TYR A 74 -1.20 19.26 4.92
CA TYR A 74 -1.00 17.87 5.30
C TYR A 74 -2.31 17.20 5.74
N GLU A 75 -3.05 17.82 6.64
CA GLU A 75 -4.33 17.27 7.12
C GLU A 75 -5.38 17.21 5.98
N LYS A 76 -5.44 18.21 5.14
CA LYS A 76 -6.34 18.22 3.97
C LYS A 76 -5.97 17.12 2.97
N ALA A 77 -4.69 16.86 2.76
CA ALA A 77 -4.24 15.76 1.89
C ALA A 77 -4.68 14.40 2.43
N ARG A 78 -4.53 14.17 3.75
CA ARG A 78 -4.99 12.94 4.40
C ARG A 78 -6.50 12.76 4.28
N GLN A 79 -7.29 13.81 4.54
CA GLN A 79 -8.74 13.79 4.39
C GLN A 79 -9.17 13.47 2.96
N ASN A 80 -8.52 14.09 1.97
CA ASN A 80 -8.82 13.84 0.56
C ASN A 80 -8.48 12.39 0.17
N LEU A 81 -7.35 11.84 0.64
CA LEU A 81 -6.98 10.44 0.41
C LEU A 81 -8.00 9.50 1.05
N SER A 82 -8.38 9.73 2.31
CA SER A 82 -9.40 8.93 3.01
C SER A 82 -10.72 8.92 2.23
N SER A 83 -11.21 10.09 1.83
CA SER A 83 -12.46 10.22 1.07
C SER A 83 -12.38 9.52 -0.29
N ASN A 84 -11.27 9.68 -1.03
CA ASN A 84 -11.11 9.08 -2.36
C ASN A 84 -10.96 7.56 -2.30
N LEU A 85 -10.42 7.02 -1.21
CA LEU A 85 -10.31 5.58 -0.96
C LEU A 85 -11.59 4.99 -0.35
N GLY A 86 -12.58 5.82 -0.02
CA GLY A 86 -13.83 5.38 0.62
C GLY A 86 -13.61 4.80 2.02
N LEU A 87 -12.63 5.34 2.77
CA LEU A 87 -12.36 4.92 4.14
C LEU A 87 -13.37 5.53 5.10
N ASN A 88 -13.81 4.76 6.10
CA ASN A 88 -14.58 5.22 7.24
C ASN A 88 -13.66 5.61 8.41
N ASP A 89 -14.25 5.99 9.55
CA ASP A 89 -13.53 6.46 10.73
C ASP A 89 -12.71 5.38 11.45
N ASP A 90 -12.89 4.09 11.09
CA ASP A 90 -12.10 2.98 11.63
C ASP A 90 -10.70 2.90 11.01
N PHE A 91 -10.47 3.61 9.91
CA PHE A 91 -9.19 3.60 9.20
C PHE A 91 -8.36 4.85 9.47
N VAL A 92 -7.05 4.65 9.53
CA VAL A 92 -6.07 5.74 9.54
C VAL A 92 -5.11 5.60 8.36
N ILE A 93 -4.70 6.74 7.78
CA ILE A 93 -3.64 6.77 6.77
C ILE A 93 -2.33 7.03 7.47
N LEU A 94 -1.37 6.12 7.33
CA LEU A 94 -0.04 6.20 7.91
C LEU A 94 1.01 6.35 6.80
N PRO A 95 1.54 7.56 6.57
CA PRO A 95 2.70 7.73 5.71
C PRO A 95 3.91 7.00 6.29
N SER A 96 4.52 6.12 5.51
CA SER A 96 5.59 5.23 5.98
C SER A 96 6.72 5.19 4.96
N GLY A 97 7.77 5.91 5.20
CA GLY A 97 9.05 5.85 4.45
C GLY A 97 8.93 5.54 2.96
N CYS A 98 9.71 4.59 2.46
CA CYS A 98 9.81 4.29 1.03
C CYS A 98 8.82 3.20 0.59
N GLY A 99 7.62 3.60 0.15
CA GLY A 99 6.63 2.75 -0.49
C GLY A 99 6.12 1.60 0.38
N THR A 100 5.51 0.62 -0.26
CA THR A 100 4.90 -0.55 0.39
C THR A 100 5.87 -1.33 1.28
N THR A 101 7.15 -1.40 0.94
CA THR A 101 8.16 -2.08 1.76
C THR A 101 8.27 -1.48 3.17
N ALA A 102 8.30 -0.15 3.26
CA ALA A 102 8.34 0.54 4.55
C ALA A 102 6.97 0.46 5.26
N ALA A 103 5.87 0.50 4.52
CA ALA A 103 4.53 0.38 5.08
C ALA A 103 4.29 -1.00 5.73
N ILE A 104 4.69 -2.09 5.06
CA ILE A 104 4.62 -3.45 5.61
C ILE A 104 5.51 -3.59 6.85
N LYS A 105 6.74 -3.05 6.80
CA LYS A 105 7.60 -3.05 7.97
C LYS A 105 6.96 -2.31 9.14
N HIS A 106 6.42 -1.12 8.92
CA HIS A 106 5.74 -0.34 9.95
C HIS A 106 4.53 -1.09 10.52
N PHE A 107 3.75 -1.76 9.66
CA PHE A 107 2.65 -2.63 10.11
C PHE A 107 3.15 -3.77 11.00
N GLN A 108 4.26 -4.43 10.65
CA GLN A 108 4.87 -5.45 11.49
C GLN A 108 5.37 -4.89 12.83
N GLU A 109 5.87 -3.65 12.86
CA GLU A 109 6.25 -2.94 14.09
C GLU A 109 5.03 -2.70 14.99
N LEU A 110 3.92 -2.25 14.42
CA LEU A 110 2.66 -2.03 15.15
C LEU A 110 2.09 -3.33 15.74
N LEU A 111 2.26 -4.44 15.06
CA LEU A 111 1.86 -5.77 15.53
C LEU A 111 2.87 -6.42 16.48
N GLY A 112 4.02 -5.79 16.74
CA GLY A 112 5.09 -6.37 17.56
C GLY A 112 5.80 -7.56 16.91
N LEU A 113 5.73 -7.70 15.59
CA LEU A 113 6.32 -8.81 14.83
C LEU A 113 7.69 -8.48 14.26
N TYR A 114 7.99 -7.19 14.05
CA TYR A 114 9.26 -6.79 13.43
C TYR A 114 10.43 -6.98 14.39
N ILE A 115 11.48 -7.60 13.86
CA ILE A 115 12.78 -7.70 14.51
C ILE A 115 13.89 -7.42 13.49
N PRO A 116 14.83 -6.49 13.75
CA PRO A 116 15.96 -6.27 12.86
C PRO A 116 16.78 -7.55 12.67
N PRO A 117 17.16 -7.94 11.44
CA PRO A 117 17.94 -9.16 11.20
C PRO A 117 19.26 -9.22 11.99
N ALA A 118 19.92 -8.08 12.20
CA ALA A 118 21.12 -7.99 13.01
C ALA A 118 20.84 -8.32 14.50
N THR A 119 19.69 -7.92 15.03
CA THR A 119 19.26 -8.26 16.38
C THR A 119 18.97 -9.75 16.51
N LYS A 120 18.26 -10.32 15.53
CA LYS A 120 17.97 -11.76 15.46
C LYS A 120 19.24 -12.61 15.43
N LYS A 121 20.29 -12.15 14.74
CA LYS A 121 21.62 -12.81 14.72
C LYS A 121 22.37 -12.68 16.03
N ARG A 122 22.23 -11.55 16.73
CA ARG A 122 22.96 -11.26 17.98
C ARG A 122 22.33 -11.95 19.19
N PHE A 123 21.01 -12.05 19.19
CA PHE A 123 20.25 -12.66 20.29
C PHE A 123 19.50 -13.88 19.77
N SER A 124 19.54 -14.98 20.50
CA SER A 124 18.80 -16.19 20.13
C SER A 124 17.33 -16.02 20.49
N PHE A 125 16.47 -15.85 19.50
CA PHE A 125 15.03 -15.85 19.69
C PHE A 125 14.44 -17.22 19.31
N LYS A 126 13.70 -17.81 20.23
CA LYS A 126 12.89 -19.00 19.95
C LYS A 126 11.45 -18.56 19.75
N ILE A 127 10.92 -18.77 18.54
CA ILE A 127 9.51 -18.54 18.26
C ILE A 127 8.74 -19.76 18.77
N ASP A 128 7.89 -19.53 19.76
CA ASP A 128 6.92 -20.55 20.16
C ASP A 128 5.81 -20.60 19.13
N LYS A 129 5.79 -21.66 18.33
CA LYS A 129 4.78 -21.86 17.28
C LYS A 129 3.33 -21.93 17.79
N LYS A 130 3.14 -22.15 19.08
CA LYS A 130 1.80 -22.21 19.68
C LYS A 130 1.22 -20.81 19.94
N THR A 131 2.08 -19.84 20.21
CA THR A 131 1.69 -18.47 20.54
C THR A 131 1.97 -17.47 19.42
N ALA A 132 2.90 -17.78 18.51
CA ALA A 132 3.21 -16.91 17.38
C ALA A 132 2.05 -16.90 16.37
N PRO A 133 1.72 -15.72 15.80
CA PRO A 133 0.72 -15.64 14.75
C PRO A 133 1.15 -16.42 13.51
N LEU A 134 0.17 -16.92 12.75
CA LEU A 134 0.36 -17.45 11.42
C LEU A 134 0.13 -16.36 10.40
N VAL A 135 1.13 -16.07 9.58
CA VAL A 135 0.98 -15.19 8.42
C VAL A 135 0.80 -16.03 7.17
N ILE A 136 -0.34 -15.86 6.50
CA ILE A 136 -0.66 -16.53 5.24
C ILE A 136 -0.37 -15.55 4.10
N VAL A 137 0.41 -15.99 3.11
CA VAL A 137 0.76 -15.20 1.94
C VAL A 137 0.36 -15.90 0.64
N GLY A 138 0.14 -15.14 -0.41
CA GLY A 138 -0.21 -15.64 -1.72
C GLY A 138 0.97 -16.24 -2.49
N PRO A 139 0.71 -16.82 -3.67
CA PRO A 139 1.76 -17.39 -4.52
C PRO A 139 2.50 -16.36 -5.38
N TYR A 140 1.99 -15.11 -5.49
CA TYR A 140 2.53 -14.07 -6.38
C TYR A 140 3.19 -12.92 -5.64
N GLU A 141 3.49 -13.08 -4.36
CA GLU A 141 3.92 -11.99 -3.50
C GLU A 141 5.24 -11.37 -3.97
N HIS A 142 5.29 -10.05 -3.86
CA HIS A 142 6.56 -9.34 -3.95
C HIS A 142 7.44 -9.69 -2.73
N HIS A 143 8.76 -9.70 -2.90
CA HIS A 143 9.70 -10.02 -1.80
C HIS A 143 9.48 -9.15 -0.55
N SER A 144 9.09 -7.89 -0.71
CA SER A 144 8.79 -7.02 0.44
C SER A 144 7.62 -7.51 1.29
N ASN A 145 6.66 -8.23 0.70
CA ASN A 145 5.55 -8.80 1.46
C ASN A 145 5.95 -10.14 2.10
N GLU A 146 6.39 -11.12 1.32
CA GLU A 146 6.66 -12.45 1.86
C GLU A 146 7.94 -12.53 2.70
N VAL A 147 9.08 -12.05 2.16
CA VAL A 147 10.39 -12.21 2.83
C VAL A 147 10.43 -11.44 4.15
N SER A 148 9.77 -10.28 4.22
CA SER A 148 9.72 -9.49 5.45
C SER A 148 9.02 -10.25 6.59
N PHE A 149 7.92 -10.95 6.31
CA PHE A 149 7.23 -11.78 7.30
C PHE A 149 8.03 -13.04 7.66
N ARG A 150 8.77 -13.65 6.71
CA ARG A 150 9.65 -14.78 7.02
C ARG A 150 10.79 -14.42 7.96
N GLU A 151 11.19 -13.17 7.98
CA GLU A 151 12.19 -12.64 8.92
C GLU A 151 11.58 -12.14 10.24
N ALA A 152 10.27 -11.98 10.31
CA ALA A 152 9.54 -11.50 11.48
C ALA A 152 9.36 -12.59 12.57
N LEU A 153 8.73 -12.22 13.68
CA LEU A 153 8.42 -13.11 14.82
C LEU A 153 7.05 -13.82 14.60
N CYS A 154 6.91 -14.51 13.49
CA CYS A 154 5.72 -15.25 13.11
C CYS A 154 6.06 -16.51 12.33
N GLU A 155 5.09 -17.38 12.12
CA GLU A 155 5.17 -18.47 11.17
C GLU A 155 4.57 -18.02 9.85
N VAL A 156 5.19 -18.38 8.71
CA VAL A 156 4.69 -17.99 7.38
C VAL A 156 4.33 -19.22 6.58
N GLN A 157 3.11 -19.22 6.04
CA GLN A 157 2.63 -20.25 5.13
C GLN A 157 2.18 -19.62 3.79
N ARG A 158 2.77 -20.10 2.70
CA ARG A 158 2.38 -19.70 1.34
C ARG A 158 1.25 -20.59 0.84
N ILE A 159 0.24 -20.00 0.21
CA ILE A 159 -0.83 -20.74 -0.48
C ILE A 159 -0.33 -21.18 -1.85
N ASN A 160 -0.73 -22.37 -2.25
CA ASN A 160 -0.37 -22.97 -3.53
C ASN A 160 -1.12 -22.27 -4.70
N LEU A 161 -0.65 -22.56 -5.90
CA LEU A 161 -1.41 -22.33 -7.13
C LEU A 161 -2.33 -23.51 -7.39
N ASP A 162 -3.51 -23.24 -7.93
CA ASP A 162 -4.37 -24.24 -8.52
C ASP A 162 -3.88 -24.70 -9.91
N LYS A 163 -4.62 -25.59 -10.56
CA LYS A 163 -4.27 -26.13 -11.90
C LYS A 163 -4.32 -25.07 -13.01
N GLN A 164 -5.01 -23.95 -12.79
CA GLN A 164 -5.10 -22.82 -13.72
C GLN A 164 -4.00 -21.78 -13.45
N GLY A 165 -3.18 -21.98 -12.42
CA GLY A 165 -2.15 -21.03 -12.02
C GLY A 165 -2.70 -19.86 -11.20
N LEU A 166 -3.89 -20.00 -10.60
CA LEU A 166 -4.51 -19.03 -9.73
C LEU A 166 -4.30 -19.40 -8.26
N VAL A 167 -4.66 -18.53 -7.33
CA VAL A 167 -4.61 -18.80 -5.89
C VAL A 167 -5.54 -19.98 -5.56
N ASP A 168 -5.00 -21.04 -4.97
CA ASP A 168 -5.78 -22.22 -4.57
C ASP A 168 -6.59 -21.93 -3.30
N LEU A 169 -7.86 -21.60 -3.49
CA LEU A 169 -8.79 -21.30 -2.39
C LEU A 169 -9.14 -22.55 -1.55
N ASN A 170 -9.00 -23.76 -2.09
CA ASN A 170 -9.21 -24.99 -1.32
C ASN A 170 -8.04 -25.20 -0.37
N HIS A 171 -6.82 -25.05 -0.86
CA HIS A 171 -5.64 -25.09 0.00
C HIS A 171 -5.69 -23.99 1.09
N LEU A 172 -6.16 -22.78 0.75
CA LEU A 172 -6.37 -21.72 1.75
C LEU A 172 -7.33 -22.19 2.86
N LYS A 173 -8.48 -22.75 2.51
CA LYS A 173 -9.47 -23.25 3.50
C LYS A 173 -8.87 -24.34 4.38
N GLU A 174 -8.10 -25.26 3.80
CA GLU A 174 -7.41 -26.32 4.56
C GLU A 174 -6.40 -25.74 5.57
N VAL A 175 -5.63 -24.75 5.17
CA VAL A 175 -4.66 -24.05 6.03
C VAL A 175 -5.38 -23.33 7.16
N LEU A 176 -6.45 -22.62 6.86
CA LEU A 176 -7.25 -21.90 7.84
C LEU A 176 -7.88 -22.83 8.86
N GLU A 177 -8.50 -23.94 8.40
CA GLU A 177 -9.14 -24.93 9.30
C GLU A 177 -8.13 -25.56 10.26
N LYS A 178 -6.93 -25.90 9.79
CA LYS A 178 -5.87 -26.47 10.63
C LYS A 178 -5.35 -25.47 11.68
N ASN A 179 -5.46 -24.18 11.44
CA ASN A 179 -4.85 -23.13 12.27
C ASN A 179 -5.87 -22.21 12.95
N LYS A 180 -7.17 -22.52 12.92
CA LYS A 180 -8.25 -21.67 13.47
C LYS A 180 -8.15 -21.37 14.98
N HIS A 181 -7.27 -22.06 15.68
CA HIS A 181 -7.03 -21.93 17.11
C HIS A 181 -6.00 -20.84 17.46
N ARG A 182 -5.40 -20.18 16.48
CA ARG A 182 -4.35 -19.17 16.65
C ARG A 182 -4.67 -17.90 15.87
N GLU A 183 -3.97 -16.82 16.18
CA GLU A 183 -4.05 -15.58 15.43
C GLU A 183 -3.58 -15.79 13.98
N ILE A 184 -4.37 -15.33 13.02
CA ILE A 184 -4.08 -15.43 11.58
C ILE A 184 -4.05 -14.03 10.98
N ILE A 185 -2.97 -13.75 10.26
CA ILE A 185 -2.79 -12.56 9.43
C ILE A 185 -2.65 -13.04 7.99
N ALA A 186 -3.46 -12.53 7.10
CA ALA A 186 -3.40 -12.88 5.68
C ALA A 186 -2.94 -11.66 4.87
N SER A 187 -1.81 -11.77 4.18
CA SER A 187 -1.25 -10.67 3.39
C SER A 187 -1.07 -11.12 1.94
N PHE A 188 -1.94 -10.60 1.05
CA PHE A 188 -1.98 -10.99 -0.35
C PHE A 188 -1.78 -9.79 -1.27
N THR A 189 -1.00 -9.96 -2.33
CA THR A 189 -0.97 -8.97 -3.40
C THR A 189 -2.30 -8.94 -4.17
N ILE A 190 -2.78 -7.75 -4.50
CA ILE A 190 -3.99 -7.60 -5.34
C ILE A 190 -3.70 -7.99 -6.79
N ALA A 191 -2.52 -7.60 -7.30
CA ALA A 191 -2.10 -7.97 -8.64
C ALA A 191 -0.60 -8.26 -8.67
N SER A 192 -0.23 -9.35 -9.33
CA SER A 192 1.18 -9.70 -9.54
C SER A 192 1.89 -8.63 -10.36
N ASN A 193 3.01 -8.13 -9.86
CA ASN A 193 3.86 -7.20 -10.59
C ASN A 193 4.58 -7.84 -11.79
N VAL A 194 4.59 -9.16 -11.89
CA VAL A 194 5.26 -9.91 -12.96
C VAL A 194 4.28 -10.35 -14.03
N THR A 195 3.16 -10.95 -13.63
CA THR A 195 2.20 -11.56 -14.57
C THR A 195 0.95 -10.69 -14.81
N GLY A 196 0.66 -9.74 -13.92
CA GLY A 196 -0.58 -8.98 -13.94
C GLY A 196 -1.81 -9.77 -13.48
N ILE A 197 -1.65 -11.02 -13.06
CA ILE A 197 -2.76 -11.83 -12.54
C ILE A 197 -3.36 -11.12 -11.32
N ILE A 198 -4.66 -10.92 -11.36
CA ILE A 198 -5.42 -10.32 -10.26
C ILE A 198 -5.85 -11.43 -9.31
N THR A 199 -5.52 -11.27 -8.03
CA THR A 199 -5.96 -12.14 -6.95
C THR A 199 -7.48 -12.01 -6.76
N PRO A 200 -8.25 -13.09 -6.51
CA PRO A 200 -9.68 -13.03 -6.25
C PRO A 200 -9.95 -12.45 -4.84
N TYR A 201 -9.61 -11.19 -4.64
CA TYR A 201 -9.54 -10.53 -3.34
C TYR A 201 -10.89 -10.46 -2.60
N GLU A 202 -12.01 -10.36 -3.30
CA GLU A 202 -13.35 -10.38 -2.69
C GLU A 202 -13.67 -11.74 -2.07
N GLU A 203 -13.38 -12.82 -2.81
CA GLU A 203 -13.61 -14.18 -2.34
C GLU A 203 -12.64 -14.54 -1.22
N LEU A 204 -11.36 -14.13 -1.37
CA LEU A 204 -10.35 -14.26 -0.31
C LEU A 204 -10.80 -13.59 0.98
N SER A 205 -11.21 -12.32 0.91
CA SER A 205 -11.68 -11.58 2.08
C SER A 205 -12.84 -12.29 2.76
N LYS A 206 -13.84 -12.72 1.98
CA LYS A 206 -15.00 -13.46 2.49
C LYS A 206 -14.59 -14.74 3.23
N ILE A 207 -13.68 -15.53 2.67
CA ILE A 207 -13.19 -16.74 3.33
C ILE A 207 -12.44 -16.40 4.61
N LEU A 208 -11.48 -15.47 4.54
CA LEU A 208 -10.63 -15.08 5.66
C LEU A 208 -11.42 -14.54 6.84
N ARG A 209 -12.46 -13.74 6.57
CA ARG A 209 -13.37 -13.20 7.61
C ARG A 209 -14.10 -14.30 8.39
N THR A 210 -14.40 -15.45 7.79
CA THR A 210 -15.04 -16.56 8.52
C THR A 210 -14.14 -17.19 9.58
N TYR A 211 -12.82 -16.92 9.51
CA TYR A 211 -11.81 -17.38 10.49
C TYR A 211 -11.26 -16.24 11.36
N ASN A 212 -11.90 -15.08 11.36
CA ASN A 212 -11.46 -13.87 12.08
C ASN A 212 -9.98 -13.48 11.77
N ALA A 213 -9.52 -13.77 10.57
CA ALA A 213 -8.18 -13.38 10.14
C ALA A 213 -8.09 -11.86 9.91
N ILE A 214 -6.94 -11.27 10.24
CA ILE A 214 -6.59 -9.90 9.82
C ILE A 214 -6.28 -9.95 8.32
N VAL A 215 -7.05 -9.22 7.51
CA VAL A 215 -6.92 -9.21 6.05
C VAL A 215 -6.11 -8.02 5.59
N CYS A 216 -4.96 -8.29 4.97
CA CYS A 216 -4.06 -7.27 4.45
C CYS A 216 -3.91 -7.43 2.93
N PHE A 217 -3.90 -6.31 2.20
CA PHE A 217 -3.65 -6.31 0.77
C PHE A 217 -2.44 -5.45 0.40
N ASP A 218 -1.51 -6.05 -0.35
CA ASP A 218 -0.46 -5.32 -1.04
C ASP A 218 -1.02 -4.83 -2.39
N ALA A 219 -1.32 -3.54 -2.45
CA ALA A 219 -1.83 -2.85 -3.62
C ALA A 219 -0.75 -2.05 -4.38
N ALA A 220 0.54 -2.35 -4.16
CA ALA A 220 1.62 -1.58 -4.78
C ALA A 220 1.55 -1.53 -6.31
N ALA A 221 1.21 -2.66 -6.96
CA ALA A 221 1.10 -2.72 -8.41
C ALA A 221 -0.29 -2.31 -8.92
N SER A 222 -1.33 -2.51 -8.12
CA SER A 222 -2.73 -2.33 -8.52
C SER A 222 -3.29 -0.94 -8.21
N SER A 223 -2.80 -0.26 -7.18
CA SER A 223 -3.36 1.02 -6.71
C SER A 223 -3.44 2.13 -7.78
N PRO A 224 -2.58 2.19 -8.82
CA PRO A 224 -2.76 3.14 -9.91
C PRO A 224 -4.00 2.88 -10.79
N TYR A 225 -4.58 1.68 -10.72
CA TYR A 225 -5.60 1.21 -11.67
C TYR A 225 -6.89 0.73 -11.00
N MET A 226 -6.83 0.38 -9.72
CA MET A 226 -7.95 -0.25 -9.00
C MET A 226 -8.14 0.41 -7.64
N ASN A 227 -9.40 0.65 -7.28
CA ASN A 227 -9.77 1.01 -5.92
C ASN A 227 -10.47 -0.19 -5.27
N ILE A 228 -9.93 -0.67 -4.16
CA ILE A 228 -10.43 -1.82 -3.42
C ILE A 228 -11.35 -1.32 -2.30
N PRO A 229 -12.61 -1.79 -2.22
CA PRO A 229 -13.53 -1.37 -1.17
C PRO A 229 -12.99 -1.65 0.24
N SER A 230 -13.05 -0.65 1.12
CA SER A 230 -12.43 -0.70 2.45
C SER A 230 -13.01 -1.80 3.37
N HIS A 231 -14.25 -2.24 3.15
CA HIS A 231 -14.84 -3.33 3.94
C HIS A 231 -14.19 -4.71 3.70
N LEU A 232 -13.34 -4.84 2.66
CA LEU A 232 -12.69 -6.09 2.30
C LEU A 232 -11.36 -6.32 3.02
N TYR A 233 -10.80 -5.33 3.70
CA TYR A 233 -9.48 -5.44 4.34
C TYR A 233 -9.43 -4.72 5.68
N ASP A 234 -8.41 -5.04 6.48
CA ASP A 234 -8.04 -4.34 7.71
C ASP A 234 -6.81 -3.45 7.50
N ALA A 235 -5.94 -3.84 6.57
CA ALA A 235 -4.80 -3.03 6.15
C ALA A 235 -4.59 -3.10 4.64
N MET A 236 -4.21 -1.97 4.04
CA MET A 236 -3.82 -1.90 2.63
C MET A 236 -2.51 -1.13 2.49
N PHE A 237 -1.57 -1.70 1.73
CA PHE A 237 -0.25 -1.13 1.51
C PHE A 237 -0.15 -0.58 0.09
N MET A 238 0.30 0.66 -0.03
CA MET A 238 0.39 1.35 -1.31
C MET A 238 1.79 1.92 -1.54
N SER A 239 2.14 2.08 -2.80
CA SER A 239 3.40 2.72 -3.23
C SER A 239 3.09 3.97 -4.05
N PRO A 240 2.99 5.16 -3.44
CA PRO A 240 2.62 6.39 -4.15
C PRO A 240 3.52 6.71 -5.35
N HIS A 241 4.83 6.34 -5.30
CA HIS A 241 5.75 6.55 -6.42
C HIS A 241 5.37 5.76 -7.69
N LYS A 242 4.47 4.79 -7.62
CA LYS A 242 3.95 4.05 -8.79
C LYS A 242 2.75 4.76 -9.43
N LEU A 243 2.12 5.69 -8.74
CA LEU A 243 1.08 6.53 -9.31
C LEU A 243 1.68 7.53 -10.30
N LEU A 244 0.89 7.95 -11.30
CA LEU A 244 1.29 9.04 -12.18
C LEU A 244 1.47 10.33 -11.37
N GLY A 245 2.63 10.95 -11.48
CA GLY A 245 2.99 12.12 -10.69
C GLY A 245 3.45 11.82 -9.28
N GLY A 246 3.69 10.53 -8.97
CA GLY A 246 4.18 10.07 -7.68
C GLY A 246 5.70 9.92 -7.50
N PRO A 247 6.60 10.08 -8.50
CA PRO A 247 8.04 10.06 -8.24
C PRO A 247 8.42 11.00 -7.11
N ALA A 248 9.32 10.54 -6.23
CA ALA A 248 9.72 11.23 -4.99
C ALA A 248 8.64 11.33 -3.88
N SER A 249 7.46 10.74 -4.06
CA SER A 249 6.48 10.57 -2.99
C SER A 249 6.74 9.25 -2.24
N CYS A 250 7.80 9.19 -1.49
CA CYS A 250 8.12 8.02 -0.65
C CYS A 250 7.82 8.30 0.79
#